data_e9db4e9fda6167a012b07939e0a7f3ef
#
_entry.id   e9db4e9fda6167a012b07939e0a7f3ef
#
_cell.length_a   1.000
_cell.length_b   1.000
_cell.length_c   1.000
_cell.angle_alpha   90.00
_cell.angle_beta   90.00
_cell.angle_gamma   90.00
#
_symmetry.space_group_name_H-M   'P 1'
#
loop_
_entity.id
_entity.type
_entity.pdbx_description
1 polymer ?
#
loop_
_entity_poly.entity_id
_entity_poly.type
_entity_poly.pdbx_seq_one_letter_code
_entity_poly.pdbx_strand_id
1 'polypeptide(L)'
;MRANIWKFQYDKILSSFISVTGVPLQKGMKVLFSVSISFHEQYGISLVVKNVDPSYSLGDLERKKKEIIKRLSNEGLMGLNSQVLLELVPKKIAVISSETAAGYGDFINQINNNSQGFIFETQIFQSVMQGEAVEQSVIGNIDKIVAEGTFDCIVIIRGGGASLDLAGFDNYELGKKIAQCSLPVLTGIGHERDETIADMVSHTKLKTPTATAEFLIDKLQSFEDYYLGLKEALVYFTRERVNKNKALLRNLSHDTKSGTQKVLEQNRIELTRIKSQLPLVKQNFIWS
;
A
#
# COMPACT_ATOMS: atom_id res chain seq x y z
N MET A 1 19.76 32.98 -33.64
CA MET A 1 19.31 34.34 -33.33
C MET A 1 19.38 34.53 -31.82
N ARG A 2 19.89 35.63 -31.27
CA ARG A 2 19.99 35.83 -29.81
C ARG A 2 18.77 36.62 -29.34
N ALA A 3 18.13 36.15 -28.25
CA ALA A 3 17.08 36.85 -27.54
C ALA A 3 17.57 37.20 -26.14
N ASN A 4 17.40 38.44 -25.72
CA ASN A 4 17.86 38.95 -24.44
C ASN A 4 16.66 39.35 -23.58
N ILE A 5 16.74 39.09 -22.31
CA ILE A 5 15.81 39.59 -21.29
C ILE A 5 16.59 40.56 -20.43
N TRP A 6 16.10 41.78 -20.28
CA TRP A 6 16.72 42.77 -19.39
C TRP A 6 16.53 42.36 -17.93
N LYS A 7 17.54 42.52 -17.10
CA LYS A 7 17.52 42.10 -15.69
C LYS A 7 16.28 42.59 -14.93
N PHE A 8 15.86 43.80 -15.13
CA PHE A 8 14.65 44.38 -14.53
C PHE A 8 13.34 43.66 -14.95
N GLN A 9 13.27 43.19 -16.20
CA GLN A 9 12.11 42.47 -16.71
C GLN A 9 12.18 40.98 -16.38
N TYR A 10 13.37 40.42 -16.21
CA TYR A 10 13.59 39.01 -15.95
C TYR A 10 12.88 38.56 -14.68
N ASP A 11 13.07 39.26 -13.56
CA ASP A 11 12.48 38.91 -12.27
C ASP A 11 10.94 38.96 -12.33
N LYS A 12 10.37 39.95 -13.02
CA LYS A 12 8.92 40.08 -13.21
C LYS A 12 8.36 38.97 -14.11
N ILE A 13 9.02 38.67 -15.22
CA ILE A 13 8.62 37.60 -16.15
C ILE A 13 8.72 36.26 -15.46
N LEU A 14 9.81 36.01 -14.75
CA LEU A 14 10.06 34.77 -14.04
C LEU A 14 9.01 34.52 -12.93
N SER A 15 8.73 35.55 -12.13
CA SER A 15 7.70 35.46 -11.07
C SER A 15 6.32 35.21 -11.66
N SER A 16 5.94 35.91 -12.73
CA SER A 16 4.66 35.69 -13.43
C SER A 16 4.60 34.30 -14.07
N PHE A 17 5.68 33.84 -14.69
CA PHE A 17 5.76 32.50 -15.29
C PHE A 17 5.65 31.44 -14.22
N ILE A 18 6.41 31.51 -13.13
CA ILE A 18 6.37 30.60 -12.01
C ILE A 18 4.98 30.58 -11.35
N SER A 19 4.33 31.71 -11.13
CA SER A 19 3.01 31.77 -10.50
C SER A 19 1.92 31.02 -11.27
N VAL A 20 2.06 30.88 -12.58
CA VAL A 20 1.07 30.18 -13.46
C VAL A 20 1.50 28.78 -13.83
N THR A 21 2.77 28.58 -14.20
CA THR A 21 3.29 27.26 -14.61
C THR A 21 3.82 26.47 -13.44
N GLY A 22 4.26 27.20 -12.41
CA GLY A 22 4.94 26.86 -11.21
C GLY A 22 6.32 26.26 -11.32
N VAL A 23 6.83 26.15 -12.52
CA VAL A 23 8.22 25.79 -12.74
C VAL A 23 9.00 27.02 -13.24
N PRO A 24 10.27 27.22 -12.83
CA PRO A 24 11.09 28.26 -13.41
C PRO A 24 11.36 27.95 -14.90
N LEU A 25 11.68 28.99 -15.65
CA LEU A 25 12.16 28.82 -17.02
C LEU A 25 13.45 28.01 -17.04
N GLN A 26 13.42 26.85 -17.71
CA GLN A 26 14.54 25.92 -17.78
C GLN A 26 15.00 25.71 -19.22
N LYS A 27 16.25 25.26 -19.38
CA LYS A 27 16.81 24.89 -20.68
C LYS A 27 16.00 23.72 -21.27
N GLY A 28 15.61 23.82 -22.54
CA GLY A 28 14.83 22.78 -23.22
C GLY A 28 13.31 22.99 -23.19
N MET A 29 12.81 23.95 -22.41
CA MET A 29 11.38 24.29 -22.43
C MET A 29 10.98 24.96 -23.75
N LYS A 30 9.81 24.57 -24.27
CA LYS A 30 9.15 25.33 -25.34
C LYS A 30 8.36 26.46 -24.72
N VAL A 31 8.69 27.69 -25.12
CA VAL A 31 8.07 28.89 -24.58
C VAL A 31 7.62 29.82 -25.74
N LEU A 32 6.52 30.49 -25.54
CA LEU A 32 6.04 31.51 -26.45
C LEU A 32 6.43 32.87 -25.90
N PHE A 33 7.27 33.62 -26.68
CA PHE A 33 7.75 34.93 -26.29
C PHE A 33 7.02 36.03 -27.03
N SER A 34 6.68 37.10 -26.33
CA SER A 34 6.44 38.40 -26.93
C SER A 34 7.75 39.18 -27.00
N VAL A 35 8.20 39.50 -28.19
CA VAL A 35 9.49 40.14 -28.40
C VAL A 35 9.37 41.48 -29.15
N SER A 36 10.29 42.41 -28.90
CA SER A 36 10.57 43.51 -29.80
C SER A 36 11.86 43.26 -30.56
N ILE A 37 11.86 43.60 -31.83
CA ILE A 37 13.02 43.51 -32.68
C ILE A 37 13.80 44.84 -32.54
N SER A 38 15.09 44.74 -32.21
CA SER A 38 16.01 45.87 -32.16
C SER A 38 17.12 45.64 -33.18
N PHE A 39 17.40 46.66 -33.99
CA PHE A 39 18.47 46.65 -34.95
C PHE A 39 19.56 47.62 -34.49
N HIS A 40 20.80 47.17 -34.54
CA HIS A 40 21.97 48.02 -34.25
C HIS A 40 22.97 47.88 -35.39
N GLU A 41 23.47 48.97 -35.89
CA GLU A 41 24.33 49.01 -37.08
C GLU A 41 25.57 48.11 -36.96
N GLN A 42 26.18 48.01 -35.75
CA GLN A 42 27.37 47.21 -35.51
C GLN A 42 27.08 45.78 -35.06
N TYR A 43 25.93 45.51 -34.40
CA TYR A 43 25.62 44.23 -33.78
C TYR A 43 24.48 43.48 -34.45
N GLY A 44 23.87 44.06 -35.50
CA GLY A 44 22.79 43.42 -36.24
C GLY A 44 21.47 43.39 -35.51
N ILE A 45 20.64 42.38 -35.86
CA ILE A 45 19.29 42.20 -35.30
C ILE A 45 19.39 41.44 -33.96
N SER A 46 18.77 41.99 -32.91
CA SER A 46 18.58 41.37 -31.63
C SER A 46 17.09 41.36 -31.23
N LEU A 47 16.68 40.33 -30.53
CA LEU A 47 15.33 40.20 -29.95
C LEU A 47 15.38 40.59 -28.48
N VAL A 48 14.46 41.45 -28.07
CA VAL A 48 14.26 41.78 -26.65
C VAL A 48 12.93 41.16 -26.21
N VAL A 49 12.99 40.25 -25.30
CA VAL A 49 11.81 39.58 -24.75
C VAL A 49 11.07 40.52 -23.83
N LYS A 50 9.80 40.77 -24.10
CA LYS A 50 8.92 41.61 -23.30
C LYS A 50 8.05 40.79 -22.33
N ASN A 51 7.61 39.60 -22.76
CA ASN A 51 6.76 38.74 -21.97
C ASN A 51 6.93 37.28 -22.43
N VAL A 52 6.59 36.34 -21.54
CA VAL A 52 6.54 34.92 -21.82
C VAL A 52 5.11 34.46 -21.53
N ASP A 53 4.50 33.70 -22.43
CA ASP A 53 3.16 33.15 -22.26
C ASP A 53 3.25 31.82 -21.51
N PRO A 54 2.77 31.74 -20.25
CA PRO A 54 2.82 30.54 -19.48
C PRO A 54 1.88 29.43 -20.01
N SER A 55 0.74 29.80 -20.61
CA SER A 55 -0.30 28.88 -21.07
C SER A 55 0.21 27.93 -22.16
N TYR A 56 1.10 28.43 -23.03
CA TYR A 56 1.73 27.62 -24.07
C TYR A 56 2.61 26.52 -23.47
N SER A 57 3.37 26.83 -22.43
CA SER A 57 4.25 25.90 -21.76
C SER A 57 3.46 24.83 -20.98
N LEU A 58 2.36 25.21 -20.33
CA LEU A 58 1.45 24.26 -19.66
C LEU A 58 0.85 23.28 -20.67
N GLY A 59 0.35 23.76 -21.80
CA GLY A 59 -0.19 22.91 -22.85
C GLY A 59 0.84 21.92 -23.43
N ASP A 60 2.12 22.31 -23.55
CA ASP A 60 3.21 21.40 -23.99
C ASP A 60 3.52 20.34 -22.93
N LEU A 61 3.52 20.69 -21.65
CA LEU A 61 3.72 19.75 -20.54
C LEU A 61 2.59 18.72 -20.48
N GLU A 62 1.33 19.15 -20.53
CA GLU A 62 0.17 18.26 -20.57
C GLU A 62 0.20 17.32 -21.79
N ARG A 63 0.56 17.85 -22.94
CA ARG A 63 0.69 17.04 -24.16
C ARG A 63 1.75 15.96 -23.99
N LYS A 64 2.94 16.30 -23.48
CA LYS A 64 4.03 15.36 -23.21
C LYS A 64 3.58 14.28 -22.22
N LYS A 65 2.91 14.67 -21.15
CA LYS A 65 2.36 13.72 -20.17
C LYS A 65 1.38 12.74 -20.81
N LYS A 66 0.47 13.21 -21.64
CA LYS A 66 -0.47 12.35 -22.40
C LYS A 66 0.25 11.40 -23.36
N GLU A 67 1.31 11.85 -24.03
CA GLU A 67 2.14 11.02 -24.91
C GLU A 67 2.83 9.90 -24.11
N ILE A 68 3.38 10.21 -22.93
CA ILE A 68 4.03 9.23 -22.07
C ILE A 68 3.00 8.21 -21.54
N ILE A 69 1.85 8.67 -21.08
CA ILE A 69 0.77 7.77 -20.61
C ILE A 69 0.34 6.81 -21.73
N LYS A 70 0.13 7.34 -22.95
CA LYS A 70 -0.23 6.53 -24.10
C LYS A 70 0.85 5.48 -24.42
N ARG A 71 2.13 5.84 -24.32
CA ARG A 71 3.24 4.92 -24.55
C ARG A 71 3.29 3.82 -23.49
N LEU A 72 3.20 4.17 -22.21
CA LEU A 72 3.16 3.21 -21.10
C LEU A 72 1.96 2.27 -21.21
N SER A 73 0.80 2.79 -21.61
CA SER A 73 -0.40 1.99 -21.84
C SER A 73 -0.24 1.01 -22.99
N ASN A 74 0.32 1.45 -24.14
CA ASN A 74 0.57 0.59 -25.30
C ASN A 74 1.59 -0.54 -25.00
N GLU A 75 2.53 -0.30 -24.11
CA GLU A 75 3.52 -1.28 -23.66
C GLU A 75 2.97 -2.20 -22.53
N GLY A 76 1.72 -2.00 -22.06
CA GLY A 76 1.11 -2.81 -21.01
C GLY A 76 1.70 -2.57 -19.62
N LEU A 77 2.36 -1.42 -19.40
CA LEU A 77 3.04 -1.10 -18.15
C LEU A 77 2.11 -0.49 -17.09
N MET A 78 0.94 0.01 -17.50
CA MET A 78 -0.06 0.55 -16.57
C MET A 78 -0.63 -0.57 -15.70
N GLY A 79 -0.58 -0.39 -14.39
CA GLY A 79 -1.09 -1.37 -13.43
C GLY A 79 -0.24 -2.65 -13.29
N LEU A 80 0.95 -2.72 -13.90
CA LEU A 80 1.82 -3.89 -13.75
C LEU A 80 2.34 -4.02 -12.31
N ASN A 81 2.79 -2.95 -11.70
CA ASN A 81 3.26 -2.96 -10.31
C ASN A 81 2.11 -3.22 -9.31
N SER A 82 0.87 -2.82 -9.62
CA SER A 82 -0.28 -3.12 -8.75
C SER A 82 -0.61 -4.61 -8.63
N GLN A 83 -0.07 -5.45 -9.51
CA GLN A 83 -0.20 -6.91 -9.46
C GLN A 83 0.91 -7.58 -8.63
N VAL A 84 1.95 -6.84 -8.26
CA VAL A 84 3.00 -7.34 -7.36
C VAL A 84 2.40 -7.55 -5.98
N LEU A 85 2.67 -8.69 -5.38
CA LEU A 85 2.13 -9.00 -4.05
C LEU A 85 2.72 -8.06 -3.00
N LEU A 86 1.87 -7.29 -2.34
CA LEU A 86 2.25 -6.58 -1.11
C LEU A 86 2.00 -7.51 0.08
N GLU A 87 3.04 -7.80 0.84
CA GLU A 87 2.98 -8.65 2.02
C GLU A 87 1.82 -8.25 2.96
N LEU A 88 1.25 -9.24 3.64
CA LEU A 88 0.18 -8.98 4.62
C LEU A 88 0.67 -8.13 5.80
N VAL A 89 1.94 -8.30 6.16
CA VAL A 89 2.60 -7.60 7.27
C VAL A 89 3.92 -7.01 6.77
N PRO A 90 3.90 -5.92 5.95
CA PRO A 90 5.11 -5.28 5.47
C PRO A 90 5.81 -4.57 6.63
N LYS A 91 6.99 -5.05 7.01
CA LYS A 91 7.78 -4.51 8.12
C LYS A 91 9.02 -3.75 7.66
N LYS A 92 9.71 -4.25 6.63
CA LYS A 92 10.94 -3.66 6.11
C LYS A 92 10.66 -2.76 4.94
N ILE A 93 10.73 -1.47 5.16
CA ILE A 93 10.28 -0.44 4.22
C ILE A 93 11.48 0.36 3.73
N ALA A 94 11.74 0.33 2.42
CA ALA A 94 12.68 1.22 1.78
C ALA A 94 12.00 2.56 1.46
N VAL A 95 12.49 3.65 2.01
CA VAL A 95 11.91 4.99 1.81
C VAL A 95 12.81 5.81 0.90
N ILE A 96 12.35 6.11 -0.31
CA ILE A 96 13.03 7.02 -1.24
C ILE A 96 12.50 8.43 -1.00
N SER A 97 13.33 9.28 -0.42
CA SER A 97 12.98 10.67 -0.10
C SER A 97 14.24 11.51 0.10
N SER A 98 14.06 12.78 0.44
CA SER A 98 15.11 13.61 0.99
C SER A 98 14.98 13.64 2.51
N GLU A 99 16.08 13.39 3.23
CA GLU A 99 16.11 13.40 4.70
C GLU A 99 15.66 14.75 5.29
N THR A 100 15.94 15.84 4.57
CA THR A 100 15.55 17.20 4.97
C THR A 100 14.11 17.57 4.58
N ALA A 101 13.39 16.69 3.88
CA ALA A 101 12.03 16.96 3.46
C ALA A 101 11.05 16.84 4.62
N ALA A 102 10.18 17.84 4.81
CA ALA A 102 9.14 17.82 5.84
C ALA A 102 8.27 16.55 5.76
N GLY A 103 7.91 16.12 4.55
CA GLY A 103 7.10 14.91 4.36
C GLY A 103 7.79 13.62 4.80
N TYR A 104 9.13 13.54 4.74
CA TYR A 104 9.86 12.41 5.34
C TYR A 104 9.73 12.43 6.86
N GLY A 105 9.91 13.61 7.47
CA GLY A 105 9.72 13.76 8.92
C GLY A 105 8.30 13.39 9.37
N ASP A 106 7.27 13.83 8.62
CA ASP A 106 5.86 13.51 8.90
C ASP A 106 5.60 12.00 8.79
N PHE A 107 6.12 11.34 7.75
CA PHE A 107 6.01 9.90 7.56
C PHE A 107 6.64 9.13 8.71
N ILE A 108 7.88 9.43 9.06
CA ILE A 108 8.62 8.76 10.13
C ILE A 108 7.97 8.99 11.49
N ASN A 109 7.49 10.21 11.74
CA ASN A 109 6.78 10.51 12.97
C ASN A 109 5.50 9.68 13.11
N GLN A 110 4.70 9.57 12.03
CA GLN A 110 3.46 8.78 12.02
C GLN A 110 3.74 7.28 12.20
N ILE A 111 4.77 6.74 11.52
CA ILE A 111 5.16 5.34 11.62
C ILE A 111 5.63 4.98 13.03
N ASN A 112 6.48 5.83 13.65
CA ASN A 112 7.09 5.52 14.94
C ASN A 112 6.16 5.78 16.14
N ASN A 113 5.21 6.71 15.99
CA ASN A 113 4.28 7.10 17.06
C ASN A 113 2.85 6.58 16.81
N ASN A 114 2.71 5.44 16.10
CA ASN A 114 1.39 4.85 15.89
C ASN A 114 0.78 4.35 17.21
N SER A 115 -0.52 4.59 17.40
CA SER A 115 -1.25 4.25 18.61
C SER A 115 -1.40 2.74 18.84
N GLN A 116 -1.22 1.94 17.80
CA GLN A 116 -1.31 0.49 17.80
C GLN A 116 -0.03 -0.19 18.34
N GLY A 117 1.09 0.55 18.39
CA GLY A 117 2.37 0.02 18.87
C GLY A 117 3.07 -0.89 17.87
N PHE A 118 2.72 -0.83 16.59
CA PHE A 118 3.41 -1.60 15.55
C PHE A 118 4.80 -1.05 15.29
N ILE A 119 5.76 -1.94 15.09
CA ILE A 119 7.16 -1.61 14.83
C ILE A 119 7.49 -1.88 13.36
N PHE A 120 8.01 -0.85 12.69
CA PHE A 120 8.47 -0.91 11.30
C PHE A 120 9.99 -0.67 11.25
N GLU A 121 10.67 -1.39 10.38
CA GLU A 121 12.07 -1.17 10.04
C GLU A 121 12.12 -0.31 8.77
N THR A 122 12.45 0.96 8.92
CA THR A 122 12.53 1.90 7.79
C THR A 122 13.96 2.24 7.47
N GLN A 123 14.33 2.20 6.19
CA GLN A 123 15.64 2.65 5.70
C GLN A 123 15.47 3.73 4.65
N ILE A 124 16.12 4.88 4.85
CA ILE A 124 16.09 5.97 3.87
C ILE A 124 17.10 5.74 2.76
N PHE A 125 16.65 5.91 1.53
CA PHE A 125 17.48 6.02 0.33
C PHE A 125 17.39 7.47 -0.14
N GLN A 126 18.43 8.22 0.22
CA GLN A 126 18.50 9.65 -0.08
C GLN A 126 18.38 9.90 -1.57
N SER A 127 17.43 10.75 -1.96
CA SER A 127 17.13 11.06 -3.35
C SER A 127 16.87 12.54 -3.55
N VAL A 128 17.17 13.00 -4.76
CA VAL A 128 16.72 14.33 -5.23
C VAL A 128 15.25 14.23 -5.56
N MET A 129 14.43 15.10 -4.95
CA MET A 129 12.97 15.06 -5.08
C MET A 129 12.39 16.20 -5.89
N GLN A 130 13.23 16.99 -6.57
CA GLN A 130 12.83 18.15 -7.39
C GLN A 130 13.74 18.30 -8.61
N GLY A 131 13.17 18.77 -9.73
CA GLY A 131 13.91 19.07 -10.97
C GLY A 131 14.27 17.84 -11.79
N GLU A 132 15.17 18.04 -12.77
CA GLU A 132 15.53 17.01 -13.77
C GLU A 132 16.30 15.81 -13.18
N ALA A 133 16.96 15.98 -12.06
CA ALA A 133 17.76 14.92 -11.42
C ALA A 133 16.91 13.87 -10.69
N VAL A 134 15.60 14.08 -10.53
CA VAL A 134 14.67 13.15 -9.86
C VAL A 134 14.70 11.79 -10.53
N GLU A 135 14.58 11.75 -11.86
CA GLU A 135 14.55 10.51 -12.64
C GLU A 135 15.73 9.58 -12.31
N GLN A 136 16.95 10.06 -12.53
CA GLN A 136 18.15 9.25 -12.32
C GLN A 136 18.38 8.89 -10.86
N SER A 137 18.08 9.82 -9.93
CA SER A 137 18.24 9.60 -8.50
C SER A 137 17.28 8.52 -7.97
N VAL A 138 16.01 8.58 -8.37
CA VAL A 138 14.99 7.59 -7.93
C VAL A 138 15.23 6.23 -8.58
N ILE A 139 15.49 6.18 -9.90
CA ILE A 139 15.80 4.92 -10.61
C ILE A 139 17.01 4.23 -9.98
N GLY A 140 18.11 4.97 -9.73
CA GLY A 140 19.30 4.40 -9.12
C GLY A 140 19.08 3.86 -7.71
N ASN A 141 18.17 4.47 -6.94
CA ASN A 141 17.79 3.96 -5.62
C ASN A 141 16.87 2.74 -5.71
N ILE A 142 15.92 2.69 -6.65
CA ILE A 142 15.12 1.47 -6.91
C ILE A 142 16.04 0.30 -7.25
N ASP A 143 17.05 0.50 -8.11
CA ASP A 143 18.01 -0.55 -8.47
C ASP A 143 18.78 -1.08 -7.25
N LYS A 144 19.25 -0.20 -6.37
CA LYS A 144 19.94 -0.59 -5.14
C LYS A 144 19.04 -1.39 -4.19
N ILE A 145 17.79 -0.92 -3.98
CA ILE A 145 16.83 -1.56 -3.11
C ILE A 145 16.48 -2.97 -3.61
N VAL A 146 16.23 -3.11 -4.91
CA VAL A 146 15.93 -4.42 -5.52
C VAL A 146 17.14 -5.35 -5.45
N ALA A 147 18.37 -4.83 -5.66
CA ALA A 147 19.59 -5.62 -5.55
C ALA A 147 19.88 -6.08 -4.11
N GLU A 148 19.53 -5.29 -3.12
CA GLU A 148 19.67 -5.63 -1.69
C GLU A 148 18.71 -6.75 -1.27
N GLY A 149 17.49 -6.79 -1.83
CA GLY A 149 16.53 -7.89 -1.72
C GLY A 149 15.98 -8.15 -0.30
N THR A 150 16.04 -7.17 0.59
CA THR A 150 15.66 -7.33 2.01
C THR A 150 14.36 -6.63 2.36
N PHE A 151 13.79 -5.84 1.46
CA PHE A 151 12.63 -4.98 1.71
C PHE A 151 11.32 -5.62 1.24
N ASP A 152 10.25 -5.33 1.96
CA ASP A 152 8.89 -5.79 1.65
C ASP A 152 8.19 -4.85 0.66
N CYS A 153 8.51 -3.56 0.69
CA CYS A 153 7.98 -2.56 -0.23
C CYS A 153 8.90 -1.33 -0.33
N ILE A 154 8.68 -0.55 -1.38
CA ILE A 154 9.31 0.75 -1.60
C ILE A 154 8.27 1.84 -1.38
N VAL A 155 8.63 2.86 -0.63
CA VAL A 155 7.82 4.07 -0.42
C VAL A 155 8.53 5.25 -1.04
N ILE A 156 7.90 5.91 -2.02
CA ILE A 156 8.41 7.15 -2.62
C ILE A 156 7.56 8.29 -2.10
N ILE A 157 8.14 9.13 -1.25
CA ILE A 157 7.45 10.25 -0.63
C ILE A 157 8.21 11.54 -0.84
N ARG A 158 7.45 12.62 -0.98
CA ARG A 158 7.98 13.97 -1.12
C ARG A 158 7.41 14.86 -0.02
N GLY A 159 8.23 15.79 0.47
CA GLY A 159 7.78 16.84 1.37
C GLY A 159 6.90 17.86 0.68
N GLY A 160 6.10 18.58 1.44
CA GLY A 160 5.29 19.69 0.94
C GLY A 160 6.14 20.72 0.20
N GLY A 161 5.72 21.05 -1.02
CA GLY A 161 6.29 22.06 -1.91
C GLY A 161 5.21 22.44 -2.90
N ALA A 162 5.42 23.48 -3.72
CA ALA A 162 4.46 23.83 -4.76
C ALA A 162 4.19 22.62 -5.67
N SER A 163 2.96 22.47 -6.15
CA SER A 163 2.50 21.38 -7.05
C SER A 163 3.36 21.22 -8.32
N LEU A 164 4.20 22.15 -8.57
CA LEU A 164 4.98 22.37 -9.77
C LEU A 164 6.35 21.70 -9.77
N ASP A 165 6.81 21.27 -8.59
CA ASP A 165 8.01 20.44 -8.46
C ASP A 165 7.74 18.96 -8.80
N LEU A 166 6.51 18.63 -9.21
CA LEU A 166 6.09 17.26 -9.55
C LEU A 166 6.52 16.81 -10.95
N ALA A 167 6.90 17.75 -11.82
CA ALA A 167 7.29 17.46 -13.21
C ALA A 167 8.45 16.44 -13.32
N GLY A 168 9.32 16.36 -12.32
CA GLY A 168 10.38 15.35 -12.26
C GLY A 168 9.88 13.91 -12.16
N PHE A 169 8.64 13.70 -11.69
CA PHE A 169 7.98 12.39 -11.60
C PHE A 169 7.11 12.08 -12.84
N ASP A 170 6.96 13.02 -13.77
CA ASP A 170 6.26 12.86 -15.05
C ASP A 170 7.24 12.43 -16.16
N ASN A 171 8.00 11.36 -15.92
CA ASN A 171 9.01 10.84 -16.82
C ASN A 171 8.73 9.41 -17.25
N TYR A 172 9.01 9.09 -18.53
CA TYR A 172 8.75 7.75 -19.07
C TYR A 172 9.68 6.68 -18.45
N GLU A 173 10.99 6.95 -18.34
CA GLU A 173 11.93 5.96 -17.84
C GLU A 173 11.68 5.65 -16.36
N LEU A 174 11.36 6.68 -15.56
CA LEU A 174 10.96 6.50 -14.17
C LEU A 174 9.65 5.71 -14.06
N GLY A 175 8.64 6.05 -14.84
CA GLY A 175 7.36 5.33 -14.89
C GLY A 175 7.54 3.87 -15.27
N LYS A 176 8.34 3.59 -16.30
CA LYS A 176 8.69 2.23 -16.72
C LYS A 176 9.41 1.46 -15.62
N LYS A 177 10.37 2.09 -14.93
CA LYS A 177 11.12 1.48 -13.85
C LYS A 177 10.24 1.10 -12.66
N ILE A 178 9.33 1.98 -12.26
CA ILE A 178 8.35 1.70 -11.20
C ILE A 178 7.41 0.57 -11.61
N ALA A 179 6.85 0.64 -12.83
CA ALA A 179 5.94 -0.39 -13.34
C ALA A 179 6.55 -1.79 -13.34
N GLN A 180 7.84 -1.90 -13.69
CA GLN A 180 8.56 -3.18 -13.79
C GLN A 180 9.28 -3.58 -12.50
N CYS A 181 9.13 -2.82 -11.42
CA CYS A 181 9.76 -3.15 -10.14
C CYS A 181 9.19 -4.46 -9.59
N SER A 182 10.08 -5.32 -9.09
CA SER A 182 9.70 -6.60 -8.45
C SER A 182 9.11 -6.42 -7.05
N LEU A 183 9.30 -5.26 -6.43
CA LEU A 183 8.70 -4.89 -5.16
C LEU A 183 7.49 -3.98 -5.38
N PRO A 184 6.47 -4.05 -4.53
CA PRO A 184 5.36 -3.10 -4.57
C PRO A 184 5.86 -1.70 -4.21
N VAL A 185 5.53 -0.73 -5.07
CA VAL A 185 5.92 0.68 -4.89
C VAL A 185 4.71 1.47 -4.43
N LEU A 186 4.81 2.10 -3.27
CA LEU A 186 3.81 3.01 -2.72
C LEU A 186 4.26 4.44 -2.97
N THR A 187 3.38 5.31 -3.43
CA THR A 187 3.70 6.72 -3.64
C THR A 187 2.88 7.62 -2.74
N GLY A 188 3.53 8.65 -2.18
CA GLY A 188 2.90 9.73 -1.44
C GLY A 188 3.51 11.06 -1.88
N ILE A 189 3.45 11.32 -3.21
CA ILE A 189 4.18 12.41 -3.87
C ILE A 189 3.30 13.65 -4.03
N GLY A 190 2.04 13.49 -4.43
CA GLY A 190 1.17 14.56 -4.91
C GLY A 190 -0.12 14.74 -4.12
N HIS A 191 -0.82 15.85 -4.40
CA HIS A 191 -2.19 16.09 -3.94
C HIS A 191 -3.21 15.55 -4.95
N GLU A 192 -4.49 15.45 -4.55
CA GLU A 192 -5.59 14.88 -5.36
C GLU A 192 -5.71 15.43 -6.80
N ARG A 193 -5.25 16.68 -7.03
CA ARG A 193 -5.41 17.37 -8.31
C ARG A 193 -4.23 17.19 -9.27
N ASP A 194 -3.09 16.72 -8.77
CA ASP A 194 -1.81 16.71 -9.51
C ASP A 194 -1.19 15.31 -9.51
N GLU A 195 -1.90 14.34 -10.09
CA GLU A 195 -1.40 12.97 -10.22
C GLU A 195 -0.21 12.89 -11.16
N THR A 196 0.89 12.29 -10.71
CA THR A 196 2.09 12.08 -11.52
C THR A 196 2.06 10.75 -12.29
N ILE A 197 2.93 10.62 -13.31
CA ILE A 197 3.12 9.33 -14.00
C ILE A 197 3.61 8.26 -13.01
N ALA A 198 4.50 8.63 -12.08
CA ALA A 198 4.96 7.72 -11.02
C ALA A 198 3.79 7.19 -10.17
N ASP A 199 2.80 8.03 -9.85
CA ASP A 199 1.59 7.62 -9.13
C ASP A 199 0.73 6.65 -9.95
N MET A 200 0.57 6.93 -11.25
CA MET A 200 -0.28 6.13 -12.15
C MET A 200 0.21 4.69 -12.36
N VAL A 201 1.52 4.47 -12.26
CA VAL A 201 2.15 3.16 -12.48
C VAL A 201 2.53 2.44 -11.18
N SER A 202 2.40 3.10 -10.03
CA SER A 202 2.72 2.53 -8.72
C SER A 202 1.73 1.44 -8.30
N HIS A 203 2.11 0.64 -7.31
CA HIS A 203 1.23 -0.35 -6.69
C HIS A 203 0.03 0.33 -6.01
N THR A 204 0.31 1.32 -5.18
CA THR A 204 -0.72 2.08 -4.46
C THR A 204 -0.31 3.54 -4.40
N LYS A 205 -1.19 4.39 -4.93
CA LYS A 205 -1.07 5.83 -4.85
C LYS A 205 -1.77 6.35 -3.60
N LEU A 206 -1.09 7.19 -2.85
CA LEU A 206 -1.58 7.84 -1.64
C LEU A 206 -1.40 9.35 -1.75
N LYS A 207 -2.23 10.10 -1.03
CA LYS A 207 -2.31 11.56 -1.19
C LYS A 207 -1.14 12.31 -0.56
N THR A 208 -0.58 11.77 0.51
CA THR A 208 0.44 12.44 1.32
C THR A 208 1.38 11.41 1.96
N PRO A 209 2.57 11.83 2.41
CA PRO A 209 3.44 10.98 3.22
C PRO A 209 2.76 10.42 4.47
N THR A 210 1.95 11.22 5.16
CA THR A 210 1.17 10.78 6.33
C THR A 210 0.16 9.70 5.98
N ALA A 211 -0.60 9.88 4.88
CA ALA A 211 -1.53 8.87 4.40
C ALA A 211 -0.81 7.57 3.98
N THR A 212 0.45 7.65 3.52
CA THR A 212 1.26 6.48 3.22
C THR A 212 1.64 5.71 4.50
N ALA A 213 1.96 6.42 5.56
CA ALA A 213 2.21 5.81 6.86
C ALA A 213 0.94 5.16 7.42
N GLU A 214 -0.20 5.86 7.39
CA GLU A 214 -1.50 5.34 7.82
C GLU A 214 -1.89 4.07 7.06
N PHE A 215 -1.73 4.04 5.73
CA PHE A 215 -2.00 2.85 4.92
C PHE A 215 -1.20 1.63 5.38
N LEU A 216 0.08 1.80 5.72
CA LEU A 216 0.92 0.71 6.22
C LEU A 216 0.48 0.25 7.62
N ILE A 217 0.13 1.17 8.49
CA ILE A 217 -0.39 0.89 9.84
C ILE A 217 -1.72 0.14 9.76
N ASP A 218 -2.66 0.62 8.94
CA ASP A 218 -3.97 0.00 8.74
C ASP A 218 -3.86 -1.42 8.16
N LYS A 219 -2.83 -1.66 7.34
CA LYS A 219 -2.58 -3.00 6.82
C LYS A 219 -2.20 -4.00 7.92
N LEU A 220 -1.34 -3.59 8.85
CA LEU A 220 -0.99 -4.41 10.02
C LEU A 220 -2.18 -4.59 10.96
N GLN A 221 -2.96 -3.53 11.19
CA GLN A 221 -4.17 -3.61 12.02
C GLN A 221 -5.19 -4.59 11.42
N SER A 222 -5.43 -4.52 10.12
CA SER A 222 -6.34 -5.44 9.44
C SER A 222 -5.89 -6.90 9.55
N PHE A 223 -4.60 -7.15 9.52
CA PHE A 223 -4.05 -8.49 9.74
C PHE A 223 -4.23 -8.96 11.19
N GLU A 224 -3.98 -8.08 12.17
CA GLU A 224 -4.19 -8.38 13.59
C GLU A 224 -5.66 -8.71 13.87
N ASP A 225 -6.59 -7.90 13.37
CA ASP A 225 -8.04 -8.13 13.51
C ASP A 225 -8.47 -9.47 12.90
N TYR A 226 -7.95 -9.78 11.71
CA TYR A 226 -8.18 -11.09 11.08
C TYR A 226 -7.65 -12.25 11.92
N TYR A 227 -6.43 -12.13 12.44
CA TYR A 227 -5.82 -13.14 13.31
C TYR A 227 -6.61 -13.34 14.60
N LEU A 228 -7.03 -12.25 15.25
CA LEU A 228 -7.85 -12.30 16.47
C LEU A 228 -9.21 -12.97 16.21
N GLY A 229 -9.85 -12.64 15.10
CA GLY A 229 -11.11 -13.26 14.66
C GLY A 229 -10.96 -14.78 14.45
N LEU A 230 -9.88 -15.21 13.80
CA LEU A 230 -9.59 -16.66 13.65
C LEU A 230 -9.37 -17.36 14.98
N LYS A 231 -8.64 -16.72 15.90
CA LYS A 231 -8.40 -17.25 17.25
C LYS A 231 -9.71 -17.42 18.02
N GLU A 232 -10.59 -16.43 18.01
CA GLU A 232 -11.90 -16.50 18.65
C GLU A 232 -12.78 -17.59 18.05
N ALA A 233 -12.84 -17.69 16.73
CA ALA A 233 -13.57 -18.74 16.03
C ALA A 233 -13.05 -20.12 16.41
N LEU A 234 -11.75 -20.33 16.48
CA LEU A 234 -11.14 -21.59 16.89
C LEU A 234 -11.52 -21.97 18.32
N VAL A 235 -11.46 -21.01 19.24
CA VAL A 235 -11.86 -21.22 20.66
C VAL A 235 -13.35 -21.58 20.74
N TYR A 236 -14.20 -20.87 20.01
CA TYR A 236 -15.64 -21.14 19.97
C TYR A 236 -15.94 -22.56 19.47
N PHE A 237 -15.46 -22.95 18.31
CA PHE A 237 -15.68 -24.27 17.73
C PHE A 237 -15.12 -25.39 18.61
N THR A 238 -13.96 -25.16 19.23
CA THR A 238 -13.38 -26.15 20.16
C THR A 238 -14.26 -26.35 21.38
N ARG A 239 -14.75 -25.27 21.99
CA ARG A 239 -15.67 -25.35 23.15
C ARG A 239 -16.97 -26.04 22.76
N GLU A 240 -17.56 -25.71 21.65
CA GLU A 240 -18.78 -26.37 21.17
C GLU A 240 -18.57 -27.85 20.95
N ARG A 241 -17.48 -28.29 20.31
CA ARG A 241 -17.13 -29.69 20.11
C ARG A 241 -16.95 -30.45 21.40
N VAL A 242 -16.23 -29.86 22.35
CA VAL A 242 -16.03 -30.44 23.68
C VAL A 242 -17.35 -30.59 24.42
N ASN A 243 -18.21 -29.56 24.41
CA ASN A 243 -19.51 -29.62 25.06
C ASN A 243 -20.43 -30.67 24.44
N LYS A 244 -20.47 -30.79 23.12
CA LYS A 244 -21.23 -31.79 22.38
C LYS A 244 -20.76 -33.21 22.74
N ASN A 245 -19.44 -33.45 22.80
CA ASN A 245 -18.88 -34.73 23.16
C ASN A 245 -19.15 -35.07 24.64
N LYS A 246 -19.08 -34.09 25.57
CA LYS A 246 -19.46 -34.29 26.97
C LYS A 246 -20.93 -34.64 27.12
N ALA A 247 -21.83 -34.01 26.38
CA ALA A 247 -23.25 -34.33 26.37
C ALA A 247 -23.50 -35.79 25.88
N LEU A 248 -22.85 -36.16 24.77
CA LEU A 248 -22.91 -37.49 24.21
C LEU A 248 -22.45 -38.55 25.23
N LEU A 249 -21.30 -38.33 25.89
CA LEU A 249 -20.79 -39.23 26.93
C LEU A 249 -21.75 -39.37 28.12
N ARG A 250 -22.39 -38.26 28.55
CA ARG A 250 -23.40 -38.31 29.63
C ARG A 250 -24.61 -39.18 29.24
N ASN A 251 -25.10 -38.98 28.00
CA ASN A 251 -26.24 -39.77 27.50
C ASN A 251 -25.88 -41.27 27.43
N LEU A 252 -24.72 -41.61 26.83
CA LEU A 252 -24.26 -43.00 26.77
C LEU A 252 -24.09 -43.62 28.16
N SER A 253 -23.53 -42.87 29.13
CA SER A 253 -23.41 -43.31 30.51
C SER A 253 -24.78 -43.57 31.17
N HIS A 254 -25.76 -42.69 30.92
CA HIS A 254 -27.11 -42.83 31.42
C HIS A 254 -27.81 -44.09 30.83
N ASP A 255 -27.73 -44.23 29.49
CA ASP A 255 -28.34 -45.36 28.77
C ASP A 255 -27.73 -46.68 29.20
N THR A 256 -26.41 -46.75 29.39
CA THR A 256 -25.71 -47.95 29.91
C THR A 256 -26.19 -48.32 31.31
N LYS A 257 -26.25 -47.32 32.23
CA LYS A 257 -26.75 -47.53 33.58
C LYS A 257 -28.19 -48.05 33.62
N SER A 258 -29.08 -47.38 32.87
CA SER A 258 -30.51 -47.73 32.81
C SER A 258 -30.72 -49.09 32.17
N GLY A 259 -29.97 -49.42 31.11
CA GLY A 259 -29.98 -50.74 30.48
C GLY A 259 -29.52 -51.81 31.41
N THR A 260 -28.41 -51.65 32.15
CA THR A 260 -27.89 -52.59 33.12
C THR A 260 -28.87 -52.81 34.28
N GLN A 261 -29.49 -51.72 34.77
CA GLN A 261 -30.52 -51.85 35.83
C GLN A 261 -31.71 -52.65 35.38
N LYS A 262 -32.21 -52.46 34.16
CA LYS A 262 -33.32 -53.26 33.61
C LYS A 262 -32.98 -54.74 33.51
N VAL A 263 -31.80 -55.09 33.00
CA VAL A 263 -31.36 -56.50 32.91
C VAL A 263 -31.22 -57.13 34.29
N LEU A 264 -30.63 -56.42 35.26
CA LEU A 264 -30.52 -56.90 36.63
C LEU A 264 -31.89 -57.10 37.27
N GLU A 265 -32.84 -56.24 37.10
CA GLU A 265 -34.19 -56.36 37.64
C GLU A 265 -34.95 -57.56 37.01
N GLN A 266 -34.86 -57.71 35.65
CA GLN A 266 -35.42 -58.89 34.99
C GLN A 266 -34.86 -60.16 35.48
N ASN A 267 -33.53 -60.32 35.65
CA ASN A 267 -32.91 -61.50 36.18
C ASN A 267 -33.30 -61.77 37.65
N ARG A 268 -33.48 -60.70 38.44
CA ARG A 268 -33.95 -60.84 39.84
C ARG A 268 -35.36 -61.38 39.94
N ILE A 269 -36.26 -60.85 39.05
CA ILE A 269 -37.65 -61.37 38.97
C ILE A 269 -37.65 -62.83 38.57
N GLU A 270 -36.85 -63.23 37.58
CA GLU A 270 -36.75 -64.60 37.13
C GLU A 270 -36.20 -65.56 38.20
N LEU A 271 -35.13 -65.13 38.87
CA LEU A 271 -34.61 -65.87 40.04
C LEU A 271 -35.65 -66.03 41.16
N THR A 272 -36.45 -64.99 41.42
CA THR A 272 -37.52 -65.07 42.44
C THR A 272 -38.60 -66.02 42.00
N ARG A 273 -38.96 -66.05 40.71
CA ARG A 273 -39.89 -66.99 40.11
C ARG A 273 -39.39 -68.46 40.27
N ILE A 274 -38.15 -68.73 39.93
CA ILE A 274 -37.55 -70.07 40.07
C ILE A 274 -37.52 -70.48 41.53
N LYS A 275 -37.14 -69.57 42.45
CA LYS A 275 -37.14 -69.88 43.91
C LYS A 275 -38.56 -70.24 44.42
N SER A 276 -39.61 -69.57 43.93
CA SER A 276 -40.98 -69.86 44.33
C SER A 276 -41.50 -71.24 43.82
N GLN A 277 -40.98 -71.76 42.71
CA GLN A 277 -41.33 -73.06 42.13
C GLN A 277 -40.56 -74.22 42.72
N LEU A 278 -39.38 -74.02 43.30
CA LEU A 278 -38.54 -75.02 43.91
C LEU A 278 -39.26 -75.82 45.04
N PRO A 279 -40.02 -75.21 45.93
CA PRO A 279 -40.77 -75.99 46.97
C PRO A 279 -41.82 -76.90 46.38
N LEU A 280 -42.52 -76.51 45.32
CA LEU A 280 -43.53 -77.27 44.60
C LEU A 280 -42.93 -78.55 43.95
N VAL A 281 -41.75 -78.44 43.37
CA VAL A 281 -41.01 -79.54 42.76
C VAL A 281 -40.56 -80.54 43.87
N LYS A 282 -40.08 -80.07 45.04
CA LYS A 282 -39.74 -80.95 46.20
C LYS A 282 -40.94 -81.70 46.72
N GLN A 283 -42.12 -81.11 46.78
CA GLN A 283 -43.34 -81.83 47.23
C GLN A 283 -43.76 -82.93 46.26
N ASN A 284 -43.63 -82.75 44.96
CA ASN A 284 -43.98 -83.79 43.98
C ASN A 284 -42.97 -84.97 43.91
N PHE A 285 -41.72 -84.76 44.40
CA PHE A 285 -40.71 -85.85 44.47
C PHE A 285 -40.75 -86.72 45.78
N ILE A 286 -41.52 -86.31 46.80
CA ILE A 286 -41.64 -87.03 48.07
C ILE A 286 -42.84 -87.98 48.09
N TRP A 287 -43.77 -87.90 47.06
CA TRP A 287 -44.98 -88.71 46.93
C TRP A 287 -45.02 -89.60 45.67
N SER A 288 -43.88 -89.94 45.06
CA SER A 288 -43.74 -90.96 44.02
C SER A 288 -42.76 -92.09 44.47
#